data_888e23ce55fdd6996dbfa262c434fa46
#
_entry.id   888e23ce55fdd6996dbfa262c434fa46
#
_cell.length_a   1.000
_cell.length_b   1.000
_cell.length_c   1.000
_cell.angle_alpha   90.00
_cell.angle_beta   90.00
_cell.angle_gamma   90.00
#
_symmetry.space_group_name_H-M   'P 1'
#
loop_
_entity.id
_entity.type
_entity.pdbx_description
1 polymer ?
#
loop_
_entity_poly.entity_id
_entity_poly.type
_entity_poly.pdbx_seq_one_letter_code
_entity_poly.pdbx_strand_id
1 'polypeptide(L)'
;MNKKVSNKITYLNFVLAFMILNLHSAYMSLFKTTDIVLLVNQIVRVICNMAVPTFFYVSAMLFYRSCEKKKYIDVIRKKIKTLLLPYICWNIVCLPLKEFKNYKSGLGFSFTSPLELLGNIFSSSYDPVLWFIRVLFIYFLFYPVNLFILKKKR
;
A
#
# COMPACT_ATOMS: atom_id res chain seq x y z
N MET A 1 -21.53 -0.68 12.63
CA MET A 1 -20.40 -0.02 13.34
C MET A 1 -20.94 1.30 13.88
N ASN A 2 -20.71 1.60 15.16
CA ASN A 2 -21.13 2.85 15.74
C ASN A 2 -20.40 4.01 15.05
N LYS A 3 -21.10 5.15 14.79
CA LYS A 3 -20.56 6.34 14.11
C LYS A 3 -19.27 6.84 14.77
N LYS A 4 -19.21 6.77 16.12
CA LYS A 4 -18.02 7.16 16.91
C LYS A 4 -16.79 6.28 16.61
N VAL A 5 -16.98 4.95 16.45
CA VAL A 5 -15.90 4.02 16.09
C VAL A 5 -15.46 4.22 14.65
N SER A 6 -16.39 4.48 13.73
CA SER A 6 -16.07 4.79 12.33
C SER A 6 -15.17 6.02 12.22
N ASN A 7 -15.48 7.09 12.93
CA ASN A 7 -14.69 8.32 12.93
C ASN A 7 -13.27 8.07 13.47
N LYS A 8 -13.14 7.31 14.58
CA LYS A 8 -11.81 6.96 15.13
C LYS A 8 -10.94 6.21 14.13
N ILE A 9 -11.52 5.26 13.38
CA ILE A 9 -10.80 4.53 12.33
C ILE A 9 -10.38 5.46 11.19
N THR A 10 -11.22 6.42 10.81
CA THR A 10 -10.88 7.40 9.78
C THR A 10 -9.69 8.27 10.21
N TYR A 11 -9.69 8.76 11.45
CA TYR A 11 -8.56 9.52 11.98
C TYR A 11 -7.27 8.67 12.06
N LEU A 12 -7.39 7.42 12.51
CA LEU A 12 -6.26 6.51 12.54
C LEU A 12 -5.67 6.30 11.14
N ASN A 13 -6.51 6.03 10.13
CA ASN A 13 -6.06 5.85 8.76
C ASN A 13 -5.38 7.11 8.20
N PHE A 14 -5.86 8.30 8.56
CA PHE A 14 -5.22 9.56 8.19
C PHE A 14 -3.82 9.68 8.81
N VAL A 15 -3.68 9.41 10.10
CA VAL A 15 -2.37 9.43 10.78
C VAL A 15 -1.42 8.40 10.16
N LEU A 16 -1.88 7.18 9.91
CA LEU A 16 -1.07 6.14 9.28
C LEU A 16 -0.62 6.54 7.86
N ALA A 17 -1.50 7.16 7.07
CA ALA A 17 -1.14 7.67 5.74
C ALA A 17 -0.07 8.77 5.83
N PHE A 18 -0.19 9.67 6.78
CA PHE A 18 0.80 10.72 7.04
C PHE A 18 2.16 10.13 7.46
N MET A 19 2.17 9.10 8.31
CA MET A 19 3.40 8.39 8.70
C MET A 19 4.06 7.71 7.48
N ILE A 20 3.28 7.06 6.60
CA ILE A 20 3.79 6.45 5.37
C ILE A 20 4.37 7.52 4.44
N LEU A 21 3.72 8.68 4.30
CA LEU A 21 4.23 9.79 3.52
C LEU A 21 5.60 10.27 4.06
N ASN A 22 5.73 10.41 5.38
CA ASN A 22 6.99 10.77 6.02
C ASN A 22 8.09 9.73 5.76
N LEU A 23 7.76 8.43 5.78
CA LEU A 23 8.71 7.36 5.53
C LEU A 23 9.33 7.44 4.13
N HIS A 24 8.55 7.85 3.13
CA HIS A 24 8.97 7.96 1.74
C HIS A 24 9.45 9.36 1.32
N SER A 25 9.26 10.37 2.18
CA SER A 25 9.75 11.71 1.91
C SER A 25 11.24 11.82 2.25
N ALA A 26 12.01 12.43 1.35
CA ALA A 26 13.43 12.69 1.56
C ALA A 26 13.70 14.04 2.23
N TYR A 27 12.70 14.61 2.93
CA TYR A 27 12.81 15.96 3.48
C TYR A 27 13.97 16.13 4.47
N MET A 28 14.37 15.07 5.17
CA MET A 28 15.50 15.10 6.09
C MET A 28 16.86 15.27 5.40
N SER A 29 16.96 14.98 4.11
CA SER A 29 18.18 15.24 3.32
C SER A 29 18.41 16.72 3.04
N LEU A 30 17.39 17.55 3.27
CA LEU A 30 17.47 19.02 3.11
C LEU A 30 18.13 19.71 4.30
N PHE A 31 18.26 19.05 5.45
CA PHE A 31 18.91 19.62 6.63
C PHE A 31 20.39 19.24 6.66
N LYS A 32 21.24 20.17 7.18
CA LYS A 32 22.65 19.87 7.44
C LYS A 32 22.75 18.65 8.37
N THR A 33 23.55 17.67 7.97
CA THR A 33 23.71 16.41 8.69
C THR A 33 24.52 16.65 9.95
N THR A 34 23.85 16.70 11.11
CA THR A 34 24.47 16.64 12.43
C THR A 34 24.08 15.32 13.09
N ASP A 35 24.85 14.86 14.08
CA ASP A 35 24.57 13.59 14.78
C ASP A 35 23.16 13.58 15.40
N ILE A 36 22.71 14.74 15.90
CA ILE A 36 21.37 14.90 16.47
C ILE A 36 20.29 14.72 15.38
N VAL A 37 20.48 15.30 14.21
CA VAL A 37 19.53 15.18 13.07
C VAL A 37 19.47 13.73 12.61
N LEU A 38 20.58 13.01 12.57
CA LEU A 38 20.62 11.58 12.23
C LEU A 38 19.84 10.75 13.25
N LEU A 39 20.06 10.99 14.55
CA LEU A 39 19.34 10.28 15.61
C LEU A 39 17.82 10.52 15.54
N VAL A 40 17.40 11.77 15.41
CA VAL A 40 15.96 12.11 15.27
C VAL A 40 15.35 11.45 14.04
N ASN A 41 16.06 11.46 12.90
CA ASN A 41 15.59 10.80 11.68
C ASN A 41 15.42 9.30 11.88
N GLN A 42 16.36 8.62 12.56
CA GLN A 42 16.24 7.19 12.87
C GLN A 42 15.02 6.91 13.76
N ILE A 43 14.79 7.68 14.81
CA ILE A 43 13.64 7.53 15.70
C ILE A 43 12.34 7.72 14.91
N VAL A 44 12.22 8.77 14.11
CA VAL A 44 11.05 9.05 13.28
C VAL A 44 10.80 7.90 12.30
N ARG A 45 11.84 7.38 11.65
CA ARG A 45 11.72 6.22 10.74
C ARG A 45 11.24 4.95 11.45
N VAL A 46 11.75 4.65 12.63
CA VAL A 46 11.30 3.50 13.42
C VAL A 46 9.81 3.62 13.75
N ILE A 47 9.37 4.79 14.22
CA ILE A 47 7.95 5.04 14.52
C ILE A 47 7.10 4.94 13.25
N CYS A 48 7.52 5.55 12.15
CA CYS A 48 6.78 5.51 10.89
C CYS A 48 6.70 4.11 10.27
N ASN A 49 7.71 3.25 10.48
CA ASN A 49 7.67 1.86 10.04
C ASN A 49 6.55 1.04 10.68
N MET A 50 6.06 1.42 11.87
CA MET A 50 4.92 0.78 12.51
C MET A 50 3.59 1.05 11.76
N ALA A 51 3.55 2.06 10.90
CA ALA A 51 2.34 2.43 10.17
C ALA A 51 1.88 1.32 9.21
N VAL A 52 2.81 0.67 8.51
CA VAL A 52 2.49 -0.37 7.51
C VAL A 52 1.79 -1.58 8.16
N PRO A 53 2.36 -2.26 9.17
CA PRO A 53 1.69 -3.39 9.82
C PRO A 53 0.38 -2.98 10.47
N THR A 54 0.30 -1.79 11.07
CA THR A 54 -0.95 -1.28 11.67
C THR A 54 -2.02 -1.08 10.59
N PHE A 55 -1.66 -0.54 9.44
CA PHE A 55 -2.56 -0.38 8.30
C PHE A 55 -3.08 -1.73 7.79
N PHE A 56 -2.20 -2.74 7.67
CA PHE A 56 -2.61 -4.09 7.31
C PHE A 56 -3.61 -4.68 8.32
N TYR A 57 -3.32 -4.55 9.60
CA TYR A 57 -4.19 -5.04 10.67
C TYR A 57 -5.59 -4.39 10.61
N VAL A 58 -5.66 -3.06 10.56
CA VAL A 58 -6.93 -2.33 10.48
C VAL A 58 -7.70 -2.69 9.21
N SER A 59 -7.01 -2.78 8.07
CA SER A 59 -7.62 -3.15 6.79
C SER A 59 -8.18 -4.57 6.80
N ALA A 60 -7.44 -5.52 7.38
CA ALA A 60 -7.87 -6.90 7.55
C ALA A 60 -9.10 -6.98 8.46
N MET A 61 -9.07 -6.33 9.63
CA MET A 61 -10.19 -6.29 10.57
C MET A 61 -11.47 -5.76 9.92
N LEU A 62 -11.37 -4.66 9.18
CA LEU A 62 -12.51 -4.06 8.47
C LEU A 62 -13.02 -4.96 7.33
N PHE A 63 -12.11 -5.68 6.66
CA PHE A 63 -12.46 -6.60 5.60
C PHE A 63 -13.23 -7.81 6.17
N TYR A 64 -12.71 -8.48 7.18
CA TYR A 64 -13.38 -9.61 7.84
C TYR A 64 -14.77 -9.21 8.33
N ARG A 65 -14.89 -8.09 9.03
CA ARG A 65 -16.17 -7.55 9.48
C ARG A 65 -17.16 -7.23 8.35
N SER A 66 -16.66 -6.85 7.19
CA SER A 66 -17.49 -6.62 6.00
C SER A 66 -18.00 -7.93 5.41
N CYS A 67 -17.17 -8.98 5.42
CA CYS A 67 -17.53 -10.31 4.92
C CYS A 67 -18.54 -11.04 5.83
N GLU A 68 -18.58 -10.73 7.14
CA GLU A 68 -19.63 -11.21 8.05
C GLU A 68 -21.01 -10.68 7.67
N LYS A 69 -21.09 -9.49 7.10
CA LYS A 69 -22.35 -8.79 6.80
C LYS A 69 -22.81 -8.88 5.35
N LYS A 70 -21.90 -9.20 4.44
CA LYS A 70 -22.12 -9.20 2.99
C LYS A 70 -21.51 -10.42 2.35
N LYS A 71 -21.99 -10.78 1.15
CA LYS A 71 -21.35 -11.83 0.37
C LYS A 71 -19.91 -11.41 0.03
N TYR A 72 -18.99 -12.35 0.15
CA TYR A 72 -17.55 -12.15 -0.16
C TYR A 72 -17.32 -11.51 -1.53
N ILE A 73 -18.03 -11.97 -2.56
CA ILE A 73 -17.93 -11.45 -3.94
C ILE A 73 -18.22 -9.95 -4.00
N ASP A 74 -19.27 -9.48 -3.29
CA ASP A 74 -19.64 -8.06 -3.28
C ASP A 74 -18.57 -7.21 -2.57
N VAL A 75 -17.97 -7.76 -1.51
CA VAL A 75 -16.87 -7.10 -0.79
C VAL A 75 -15.63 -7.00 -1.68
N ILE A 76 -15.24 -8.08 -2.37
CA ILE A 76 -14.11 -8.09 -3.31
C ILE A 76 -14.35 -7.14 -4.47
N ARG A 77 -15.54 -7.16 -5.10
CA ARG A 77 -15.87 -6.23 -6.19
C ARG A 77 -15.72 -4.76 -5.76
N LYS A 78 -16.11 -4.45 -4.53
CA LYS A 78 -15.88 -3.12 -3.97
C LYS A 78 -14.38 -2.84 -3.79
N LYS A 79 -13.59 -3.81 -3.32
CA LYS A 79 -12.14 -3.66 -3.12
C LYS A 79 -11.38 -3.50 -4.45
N ILE A 80 -11.80 -4.17 -5.51
CA ILE A 80 -11.27 -3.93 -6.86
C ILE A 80 -11.43 -2.46 -7.24
N LYS A 81 -12.62 -1.89 -7.07
CA LYS A 81 -12.88 -0.49 -7.42
C LYS A 81 -12.14 0.51 -6.53
N THR A 82 -11.98 0.21 -5.24
CA THR A 82 -11.45 1.17 -4.27
C THR A 82 -9.94 1.04 -4.01
N LEU A 83 -9.33 -0.09 -4.34
CA LEU A 83 -7.90 -0.34 -4.13
C LEU A 83 -7.18 -0.67 -5.43
N LEU A 84 -7.65 -1.68 -6.18
CA LEU A 84 -6.93 -2.15 -7.35
C LEU A 84 -7.00 -1.15 -8.50
N LEU A 85 -8.15 -0.54 -8.75
CA LEU A 85 -8.28 0.44 -9.83
C LEU A 85 -7.40 1.68 -9.60
N PRO A 86 -7.42 2.36 -8.44
CA PRO A 86 -6.48 3.46 -8.17
C PRO A 86 -5.01 3.03 -8.24
N TYR A 87 -4.68 1.83 -7.78
CA TYR A 87 -3.34 1.26 -7.88
C TYR A 87 -2.87 1.17 -9.34
N ILE A 88 -3.69 0.62 -10.23
CA ILE A 88 -3.38 0.51 -11.66
C ILE A 88 -3.26 1.90 -12.30
N CYS A 89 -4.23 2.79 -12.04
CA CYS A 89 -4.21 4.16 -12.56
C CYS A 89 -2.92 4.89 -12.15
N TRP A 90 -2.50 4.75 -10.89
CA TRP A 90 -1.28 5.40 -10.40
C TRP A 90 -0.01 4.84 -11.07
N ASN A 91 0.09 3.52 -11.23
CA ASN A 91 1.20 2.91 -11.95
C ASN A 91 1.27 3.38 -13.42
N ILE A 92 0.12 3.55 -14.09
CA ILE A 92 0.06 4.10 -15.45
C ILE A 92 0.53 5.56 -15.49
N VAL A 93 0.19 6.37 -14.48
CA VAL A 93 0.67 7.76 -14.37
C VAL A 93 2.18 7.82 -14.10
N CYS A 94 2.72 6.92 -13.27
CA CYS A 94 4.13 6.86 -12.94
C CYS A 94 5.00 6.30 -14.09
N LEU A 95 4.41 5.53 -15.01
CA LEU A 95 5.11 4.93 -16.14
C LEU A 95 5.89 5.96 -16.99
N PRO A 96 5.28 7.02 -17.55
CA PRO A 96 6.00 7.99 -18.37
C PRO A 96 7.07 8.73 -17.57
N LEU A 97 6.87 8.98 -16.29
CA LEU A 97 7.86 9.64 -15.43
C LEU A 97 9.11 8.77 -15.26
N LYS A 98 8.93 7.47 -15.05
CA LYS A 98 10.04 6.52 -14.93
C LYS A 98 10.77 6.35 -16.26
N GLU A 99 10.04 6.17 -17.36
CA GLU A 99 10.63 6.04 -18.68
C GLU A 99 11.41 7.28 -19.10
N PHE A 100 10.91 8.47 -18.80
CA PHE A 100 11.63 9.71 -19.02
C PHE A 100 12.94 9.81 -18.21
N LYS A 101 12.90 9.34 -16.95
CA LYS A 101 14.10 9.27 -16.10
C LYS A 101 15.12 8.27 -16.67
N ASN A 102 14.68 7.09 -17.11
CA ASN A 102 15.53 6.07 -17.71
C ASN A 102 16.18 6.59 -19.01
N TYR A 103 15.40 7.24 -19.86
CA TYR A 103 15.89 7.85 -21.08
C TYR A 103 17.01 8.88 -20.81
N LYS A 104 16.79 9.79 -19.84
CA LYS A 104 17.83 10.76 -19.42
C LYS A 104 19.10 10.10 -18.88
N SER A 105 18.97 8.93 -18.24
CA SER A 105 20.09 8.19 -17.66
C SER A 105 20.77 7.23 -18.65
N GLY A 106 20.33 7.19 -19.93
CA GLY A 106 20.87 6.31 -20.97
C GLY A 106 20.53 4.81 -20.77
N LEU A 107 19.58 4.47 -19.89
CA LEU A 107 19.23 3.08 -19.56
C LEU A 107 18.23 2.42 -20.54
N GLY A 108 17.67 3.21 -21.50
CA GLY A 108 16.61 2.72 -22.39
C GLY A 108 15.26 2.52 -21.69
N PHE A 109 14.31 1.89 -22.40
CA PHE A 109 12.98 1.61 -21.86
C PHE A 109 13.00 0.43 -20.89
N SER A 110 12.15 0.49 -19.85
CA SER A 110 12.05 -0.56 -18.82
C SER A 110 11.21 -1.76 -19.25
N PHE A 111 10.68 -1.76 -20.47
CA PHE A 111 9.92 -2.87 -21.05
C PHE A 111 10.18 -3.00 -22.54
N THR A 112 10.20 -4.21 -23.05
CA THR A 112 10.39 -4.55 -24.48
C THR A 112 9.12 -5.11 -25.12
N SER A 113 8.15 -5.55 -24.29
CA SER A 113 6.89 -6.15 -24.74
C SER A 113 5.70 -5.70 -23.90
N PRO A 114 4.46 -5.77 -24.44
CA PRO A 114 3.24 -5.47 -23.68
C PRO A 114 3.06 -6.39 -22.45
N LEU A 115 3.53 -7.63 -22.53
CA LEU A 115 3.44 -8.58 -21.41
C LEU A 115 4.37 -8.18 -20.27
N GLU A 116 5.57 -7.73 -20.60
CA GLU A 116 6.53 -7.20 -19.63
C GLU A 116 6.03 -5.90 -18.98
N LEU A 117 5.37 -5.03 -19.75
CA LEU A 117 4.71 -3.85 -19.23
C LEU A 117 3.65 -4.20 -18.19
N LEU A 118 2.78 -5.18 -18.47
CA LEU A 118 1.79 -5.66 -17.51
C LEU A 118 2.46 -6.25 -16.26
N GLY A 119 3.50 -7.06 -16.45
CA GLY A 119 4.30 -7.61 -15.34
C GLY A 119 4.88 -6.50 -14.45
N ASN A 120 5.43 -5.45 -15.04
CA ASN A 120 5.99 -4.30 -14.33
C ASN A 120 4.92 -3.52 -13.55
N ILE A 121 3.72 -3.34 -14.12
CA ILE A 121 2.59 -2.71 -13.42
C ILE A 121 2.19 -3.56 -12.21
N PHE A 122 2.04 -4.88 -12.36
CA PHE A 122 1.66 -5.77 -11.26
C PHE A 122 2.76 -5.93 -10.22
N SER A 123 4.03 -5.86 -10.59
CA SER A 123 5.17 -5.94 -9.65
C SER A 123 5.44 -4.64 -8.88
N SER A 124 4.68 -3.56 -9.15
CA SER A 124 4.91 -2.21 -8.62
C SER A 124 6.27 -1.63 -9.01
N SER A 125 6.81 -2.03 -10.17
CA SER A 125 8.11 -1.57 -10.64
C SER A 125 8.14 -0.08 -10.96
N TYR A 126 6.98 0.52 -11.30
CA TYR A 126 6.85 1.95 -11.59
C TYR A 126 6.70 2.80 -10.33
N ASP A 127 6.02 2.28 -9.30
CA ASP A 127 5.91 2.93 -8.00
C ASP A 127 6.10 1.91 -6.87
N PRO A 128 7.33 1.79 -6.34
CA PRO A 128 7.63 0.83 -5.29
C PRO A 128 6.93 1.15 -3.96
N VAL A 129 6.39 2.37 -3.77
CA VAL A 129 5.65 2.72 -2.55
C VAL A 129 4.33 1.95 -2.45
N LEU A 130 3.72 1.62 -3.58
CA LEU A 130 2.39 0.98 -3.63
C LEU A 130 2.40 -0.55 -3.44
N TRP A 131 3.55 -1.17 -3.20
CA TRP A 131 3.68 -2.63 -3.03
C TRP A 131 2.70 -3.19 -1.98
N PHE A 132 2.43 -2.43 -0.92
CA PHE A 132 1.56 -2.84 0.17
C PHE A 132 0.09 -2.98 -0.26
N ILE A 133 -0.39 -2.18 -1.22
CA ILE A 133 -1.77 -2.28 -1.75
C ILE A 133 -1.94 -3.60 -2.48
N ARG A 134 -0.95 -4.00 -3.29
CA ARG A 134 -0.93 -5.30 -3.98
C ARG A 134 -0.98 -6.46 -2.99
N VAL A 135 -0.10 -6.44 -1.99
CA VAL A 135 -0.05 -7.50 -0.96
C VAL A 135 -1.38 -7.57 -0.20
N LEU A 136 -1.96 -6.43 0.17
CA LEU A 136 -3.24 -6.35 0.85
C LEU A 136 -4.37 -6.93 -0.02
N PHE A 137 -4.37 -6.66 -1.32
CA PHE A 137 -5.36 -7.20 -2.24
C PHE A 137 -5.23 -8.72 -2.39
N ILE A 138 -4.02 -9.24 -2.54
CA ILE A 138 -3.74 -10.68 -2.55
C ILE A 138 -4.26 -11.32 -1.25
N TYR A 139 -3.99 -10.73 -0.10
CA TYR A 139 -4.49 -11.21 1.19
C TYR A 139 -6.04 -11.31 1.21
N PHE A 140 -6.74 -10.34 0.64
CA PHE A 140 -8.20 -10.38 0.56
C PHE A 140 -8.71 -11.50 -0.36
N LEU A 141 -7.98 -11.84 -1.42
CA LEU A 141 -8.34 -12.98 -2.30
C LEU A 141 -8.19 -14.31 -1.57
N PHE A 142 -7.24 -14.46 -0.66
CA PHE A 142 -7.04 -15.67 0.14
C PHE A 142 -8.00 -15.82 1.34
N TYR A 143 -8.93 -14.89 1.52
CA TYR A 143 -9.91 -14.95 2.62
C TYR A 143 -10.66 -16.29 2.73
N PRO A 144 -11.22 -16.91 1.67
CA PRO A 144 -11.92 -18.18 1.78
C PRO A 144 -11.01 -19.32 2.26
N VAL A 145 -9.75 -19.30 1.86
CA VAL A 145 -8.74 -20.29 2.32
C VAL A 145 -8.46 -20.08 3.81
N ASN A 146 -8.28 -18.86 4.25
CA ASN A 146 -8.07 -18.52 5.66
C ASN A 146 -9.27 -18.96 6.52
N LEU A 147 -10.50 -18.74 6.05
CA LEU A 147 -11.70 -19.21 6.75
C LEU A 147 -11.75 -20.73 6.85
N PHE A 148 -11.39 -21.45 5.79
CA PHE A 148 -11.36 -22.91 5.79
C PHE A 148 -10.39 -23.46 6.85
N ILE A 149 -9.18 -22.88 6.91
CA ILE A 149 -8.16 -23.25 7.90
C ILE A 149 -8.63 -22.98 9.34
N LEU A 150 -9.25 -21.82 9.58
CA LEU A 150 -9.74 -21.44 10.90
C LEU A 150 -10.92 -22.32 11.36
N LYS A 151 -11.81 -22.71 10.44
CA LYS A 151 -12.92 -23.63 10.77
C LYS A 151 -12.46 -25.05 11.08
N LYS A 152 -11.38 -25.51 10.47
CA LYS A 152 -10.82 -26.86 10.70
C LYS A 152 -10.16 -26.99 12.08
N LYS A 153 -9.77 -25.87 12.69
CA LYS A 153 -9.13 -25.84 14.03
C LYS A 153 -10.11 -25.68 15.19
N ARG A 154 -11.42 -25.51 14.92
CA ARG A 154 -12.50 -25.54 15.90
C ARG A 154 -13.23 -26.90 15.86
#